data_c0ef065dbc81ad012be7dbebfd62793c
#
_entry.id   c0ef065dbc81ad012be7dbebfd62793c
#
_cell.length_a   1.000
_cell.length_b   1.000
_cell.length_c   1.000
_cell.angle_alpha   90.00
_cell.angle_beta   90.00
_cell.angle_gamma   90.00
#
_symmetry.space_group_name_H-M   'P 1'
#
loop_
_entity.id
_entity.type
_entity.pdbx_description
1 polymer ?
#
loop_
_entity_poly.entity_id
_entity_poly.type
_entity_poly.pdbx_seq_one_letter_code
_entity_poly.pdbx_strand_id
1 'polypeptide(L)' 'MTASEFYSKKVRLGDKVMYRGHAVVVLNALTVSTDKGGKDMKVEIAKDVWVGVDELDTI' A
#
# COMPACT_ATOMS: atom_id res chain seq x y z
N MET A 1 7.55 0.04 -2.82
CA MET A 1 6.56 -0.05 -3.94
C MET A 1 5.97 1.32 -4.15
N THR A 2 5.76 1.73 -5.39
CA THR A 2 5.04 2.96 -5.72
C THR A 2 3.56 2.66 -5.93
N ALA A 3 2.71 3.69 -5.93
CA ALA A 3 1.30 3.51 -6.24
C ALA A 3 1.12 2.93 -7.66
N SER A 4 1.95 3.35 -8.60
CA SER A 4 1.92 2.82 -9.96
C SER A 4 2.25 1.32 -9.99
N GLU A 5 3.24 0.90 -9.23
CA GLU A 5 3.57 -0.52 -9.11
C GLU A 5 2.45 -1.32 -8.44
N PHE A 6 1.81 -0.74 -7.44
CA PHE A 6 0.69 -1.37 -6.75
C PHE A 6 -0.43 -1.70 -7.74
N TYR A 7 -0.76 -0.76 -8.63
CA TYR A 7 -1.78 -0.98 -9.64
C TYR A 7 -1.31 -1.93 -10.75
N SER A 8 -0.09 -1.76 -11.26
CA SER A 8 0.39 -2.55 -12.39
C SER A 8 0.62 -4.01 -12.03
N LYS A 9 0.95 -4.30 -10.78
CA LYS A 9 1.09 -5.67 -10.29
C LYS A 9 -0.23 -6.26 -9.81
N LYS A 10 -1.32 -5.52 -9.96
CA LYS A 10 -2.67 -5.96 -9.62
C LYS A 10 -2.79 -6.45 -8.18
N VAL A 11 -2.13 -5.76 -7.25
CA VAL A 11 -2.26 -6.06 -5.83
C VAL A 11 -3.69 -5.76 -5.40
N ARG A 12 -4.32 -6.71 -4.75
CA ARG A 12 -5.73 -6.62 -4.33
C ARG A 12 -5.86 -6.81 -2.84
N LEU A 13 -7.03 -6.47 -2.32
CA LEU A 13 -7.35 -6.74 -0.91
C LEU A 13 -7.25 -8.25 -0.67
N GLY A 14 -6.58 -8.62 0.40
CA GLY A 14 -6.31 -10.02 0.74
C GLY A 14 -4.97 -10.53 0.25
N ASP A 15 -4.30 -9.79 -0.64
CA ASP A 15 -2.97 -10.19 -1.11
C ASP A 15 -1.92 -9.88 -0.05
N LYS A 16 -0.81 -10.61 -0.13
CA LYS A 16 0.32 -10.41 0.78
C LYS A 16 1.36 -9.50 0.13
N VAL A 17 1.92 -8.63 0.95
CA VAL A 17 3.05 -7.78 0.57
C VAL A 17 4.05 -7.79 1.73
N MET A 18 5.24 -7.25 1.50
CA MET A 18 6.26 -7.15 2.53
C MET A 18 6.26 -5.75 3.13
N TYR A 19 6.30 -5.66 4.45
CA TYR A 19 6.45 -4.42 5.17
C TYR A 19 7.61 -4.59 6.17
N ARG A 20 8.70 -3.85 5.92
CA ARG A 20 9.92 -3.89 6.74
C ARG A 20 10.42 -5.31 7.01
N GLY A 21 10.41 -6.15 5.97
CA GLY A 21 10.86 -7.53 6.07
C GLY A 21 9.83 -8.52 6.62
N HIS A 22 8.60 -8.06 6.87
CA HIS A 22 7.51 -8.92 7.34
C HIS A 22 6.42 -9.04 6.31
N ALA A 23 5.89 -10.26 6.11
CA ALA A 23 4.74 -10.47 5.24
C ALA A 23 3.47 -9.97 5.95
N VAL A 24 2.71 -9.13 5.28
CA VAL A 24 1.46 -8.59 5.80
C VAL A 24 0.37 -8.72 4.74
N VAL A 25 -0.87 -8.71 5.16
CA VAL A 25 -2.02 -8.81 4.26
C VAL A 25 -2.59 -7.41 4.02
N VAL A 26 -2.90 -7.11 2.76
CA VAL A 26 -3.56 -5.86 2.41
C VAL A 26 -5.02 -5.96 2.82
N LEU A 27 -5.42 -5.20 3.83
CA LEU A 27 -6.81 -5.18 4.30
C LEU A 27 -7.64 -4.11 3.62
N ASN A 28 -7.01 -2.98 3.28
CA ASN A 28 -7.70 -1.88 2.61
C ASN A 28 -6.67 -0.98 1.94
N ALA A 29 -7.12 -0.13 1.03
CA ALA A 29 -6.25 0.82 0.35
C ALA A 29 -7.02 2.08 0.03
N LEU A 30 -6.39 3.24 0.26
CA LEU A 30 -6.97 4.55 -0.03
C LEU A 30 -5.97 5.39 -0.81
N THR A 31 -6.48 6.12 -1.79
CA THR A 31 -5.70 7.13 -2.49
C THR A 31 -6.10 8.49 -1.93
N VAL A 32 -5.12 9.28 -1.50
CA VAL A 32 -5.34 10.63 -0.97
C VAL A 32 -4.62 11.64 -1.84
N SER A 33 -5.23 12.80 -2.02
CA SER A 33 -4.60 13.91 -2.73
C SER A 33 -3.68 14.66 -1.79
N THR A 34 -2.51 15.05 -2.29
CA THR A 34 -1.56 15.87 -1.53
C THR A 34 -1.72 17.34 -1.88
N ASP A 35 -1.23 18.21 -1.00
CA ASP A 35 -1.27 19.66 -1.21
C ASP A 35 -0.50 20.12 -2.45
N LYS A 36 0.40 19.28 -2.94
CA LYS A 36 1.23 19.56 -4.11
C LYS A 36 0.60 19.06 -5.42
N GLY A 37 -0.67 18.68 -5.40
CA GLY A 37 -1.35 18.17 -6.57
C GLY A 37 -1.01 16.73 -6.94
N GLY A 38 -0.21 16.06 -6.13
CA GLY A 38 0.10 14.65 -6.30
C GLY A 38 -0.94 13.76 -5.63
N LYS A 39 -0.74 12.46 -5.77
CA LYS A 39 -1.57 11.45 -5.12
C LYS A 39 -0.68 10.53 -4.31
N ASP A 40 -1.09 10.28 -3.08
CA ASP A 40 -0.48 9.29 -2.20
C ASP A 40 -1.45 8.14 -2.02
N MET A 41 -0.91 6.95 -1.79
CA MET A 41 -1.71 5.79 -1.46
C MET A 41 -1.34 5.31 -0.07
N LYS A 42 -2.36 5.05 0.76
CA LYS A 42 -2.21 4.45 2.08
C LYS A 42 -2.82 3.07 2.05
N VAL A 43 -2.17 2.13 2.71
CA VAL A 43 -2.59 0.73 2.74
C VAL A 43 -2.75 0.31 4.20
N GLU A 44 -3.90 -0.26 4.52
CA GLU A 44 -4.14 -0.84 5.83
C GLU A 44 -3.60 -2.28 5.85
N ILE A 45 -2.64 -2.53 6.73
CA ILE A 45 -1.97 -3.83 6.84
C ILE A 45 -2.34 -4.59 8.11
N ALA A 46 -3.01 -3.91 9.04
CA ALA A 46 -3.60 -4.49 10.24
C ALA A 46 -4.71 -3.56 10.69
N LYS A 47 -5.56 -3.97 11.61
CA LYS A 47 -6.66 -3.15 12.08
C LYS A 47 -6.16 -1.79 12.57
N ASP A 48 -6.64 -0.73 11.94
CA ASP A 48 -6.28 0.67 12.23
C ASP A 48 -4.79 1.00 12.03
N VAL A 49 -4.05 0.15 11.31
CA VAL A 49 -2.64 0.41 10.99
C VAL A 49 -2.52 0.70 9.51
N TRP A 50 -2.30 1.97 9.18
CA TRP A 50 -2.16 2.46 7.82
C TRP A 50 -0.72 2.88 7.56
N VAL A 51 -0.17 2.45 6.44
CA VAL A 51 1.19 2.80 6.03
C VAL A 51 1.18 3.32 4.60
N GLY A 52 2.21 4.08 4.25
CA GLY A 52 2.37 4.53 2.87
C GLY A 52 2.72 3.35 1.96
N VAL A 53 2.19 3.36 0.75
CA VAL A 53 2.49 2.29 -0.22
C VAL A 53 3.98 2.21 -0.54
N ASP A 54 4.71 3.32 -0.43
CA ASP A 54 6.16 3.36 -0.65
C ASP A 54 6.95 2.59 0.42
N GLU A 55 6.34 2.27 1.55
CA GLU A 55 6.96 1.45 2.59
C GLU A 55 6.77 -0.05 2.34
N LEU A 56 6.01 -0.43 1.31
CA LEU A 56 5.71 -1.81 0.98
C LEU A 56 6.58 -2.30 -0.17
N ASP A 57 6.87 -3.61 -0.15
CA ASP A 57 7.57 -4.28 -1.22
C ASP A 57 6.76 -5.48 -1.71
N THR A 58 7.07 -5.95 -2.91
CA THR A 58 6.48 -7.17 -3.43
C THR A 58 7.10 -8.40 -2.76
N ILE A 59 6.30 -9.42 -2.64
CA ILE A 59 6.79 -10.73 -2.20
C ILE A 59 7.53 -11.43 -3.33
#